data_ee82af028ad42ac0ad2123b2b116d809
#
_entry.id   ee82af028ad42ac0ad2123b2b116d809
#
_cell.length_a   1.000
_cell.length_b   1.000
_cell.length_c   1.000
_cell.angle_alpha   90.00
_cell.angle_beta   90.00
_cell.angle_gamma   90.00
#
_symmetry.space_group_name_H-M   'P 1'
#
loop_
_entity.id
_entity.type
_entity.pdbx_description
1 polymer ?
#
loop_
_entity_poly.entity_id
_entity_poly.type
_entity_poly.pdbx_seq_one_letter_code
_entity_poly.pdbx_strand_id
1 'polypeptide(L)'
;HRAGCKIALLDINLEGAKKIKNVIEFDGSQVIALEIDSCKKNDFELCLEEILNEFGRVDVLINGAGVNASTPFLEITEEEWDKILSVQLKGTMFGCQVFGKQMLKQASGSIINISSASAGPPLSKAFTYSVAKAGIKNLTQNVAREWATKGVRVNAIRPGFFPTEWSKTHFIDSEREQSILGHTPMARYGKPEELLGVVLWLASDAASFVTGAEITVDGGFSAMTI
;
A
#
# COMPACT_ATOMS: atom_id res chain seq x y z
N HIS A 1 12.73 -3.35 -9.52
CA HIS A 1 13.61 -4.17 -10.35
C HIS A 1 15.01 -3.55 -10.46
N ARG A 2 15.14 -2.24 -10.71
CA ARG A 2 16.46 -1.56 -10.83
C ARG A 2 17.36 -1.70 -9.60
N ALA A 3 16.81 -2.01 -8.44
CA ALA A 3 17.55 -2.36 -7.23
C ALA A 3 17.95 -3.85 -7.14
N GLY A 4 17.77 -4.62 -8.21
CA GLY A 4 18.12 -6.05 -8.27
C GLY A 4 17.09 -7.00 -7.66
N CYS A 5 15.86 -6.53 -7.37
CA CYS A 5 14.80 -7.38 -6.83
C CYS A 5 14.11 -8.20 -7.93
N LYS A 6 13.78 -9.45 -7.63
CA LYS A 6 12.75 -10.21 -8.34
C LYS A 6 11.37 -9.67 -7.95
N ILE A 7 10.45 -9.57 -8.89
CA ILE A 7 9.16 -8.90 -8.66
C ILE A 7 8.00 -9.86 -8.92
N ALA A 8 7.09 -9.96 -7.95
CA ALA A 8 5.75 -10.51 -8.16
C ALA A 8 4.72 -9.36 -8.16
N LEU A 9 4.04 -9.18 -9.29
CA LEU A 9 2.95 -8.21 -9.45
C LEU A 9 1.63 -8.93 -9.21
N LEU A 10 0.91 -8.52 -8.18
CA LEU A 10 -0.36 -9.10 -7.78
C LEU A 10 -1.46 -8.06 -7.94
N ASP A 11 -2.41 -8.28 -8.84
CA ASP A 11 -3.51 -7.36 -9.10
C ASP A 11 -4.77 -8.13 -9.55
N ILE A 12 -5.95 -7.60 -9.27
CA ILE A 12 -7.21 -8.13 -9.80
C ILE A 12 -7.28 -7.93 -11.33
N ASN A 13 -6.59 -6.91 -11.84
CA ASN A 13 -6.41 -6.65 -13.26
C ASN A 13 -5.14 -7.33 -13.78
N LEU A 14 -5.21 -8.65 -13.98
CA LEU A 14 -4.08 -9.44 -14.48
C LEU A 14 -3.48 -8.88 -15.78
N GLU A 15 -4.31 -8.38 -16.71
CA GLU A 15 -3.81 -7.82 -17.97
C GLU A 15 -3.03 -6.52 -17.75
N GLY A 16 -3.43 -5.70 -16.77
CA GLY A 16 -2.67 -4.53 -16.33
C GLY A 16 -1.32 -4.95 -15.74
N ALA A 17 -1.31 -5.95 -14.86
CA ALA A 17 -0.08 -6.50 -14.27
C ALA A 17 0.86 -7.07 -15.33
N LYS A 18 0.35 -7.81 -16.32
CA LYS A 18 1.15 -8.34 -17.45
C LYS A 18 1.78 -7.24 -18.30
N LYS A 19 1.07 -6.14 -18.55
CA LYS A 19 1.64 -4.98 -19.26
C LYS A 19 2.84 -4.40 -18.52
N ILE A 20 2.72 -4.22 -17.20
CA ILE A 20 3.83 -3.74 -16.36
C ILE A 20 4.98 -4.76 -16.33
N LYS A 21 4.67 -6.05 -16.19
CA LYS A 21 5.67 -7.13 -16.29
C LYS A 21 6.50 -7.00 -17.56
N ASN A 22 5.87 -6.88 -18.73
CA ASN A 22 6.57 -6.80 -20.01
C ASN A 22 7.52 -5.58 -20.09
N VAL A 23 7.12 -4.45 -19.50
CA VAL A 23 7.99 -3.26 -19.41
C VAL A 23 9.22 -3.51 -18.53
N ILE A 24 9.05 -4.23 -17.42
CA ILE A 24 10.15 -4.51 -16.47
C ILE A 24 11.08 -5.60 -17.00
N GLU A 25 10.55 -6.65 -17.61
CA GLU A 25 11.33 -7.79 -18.16
C GLU A 25 12.26 -7.39 -19.31
N PHE A 26 11.94 -6.32 -20.02
CA PHE A 26 12.80 -5.80 -21.09
C PHE A 26 14.24 -5.50 -20.58
N ASP A 27 14.39 -5.18 -19.29
CA ASP A 27 15.69 -4.93 -18.65
C ASP A 27 16.37 -6.23 -18.10
N GLY A 28 15.85 -7.45 -18.41
CA GLY A 28 16.39 -8.72 -17.93
C GLY A 28 16.03 -9.08 -16.49
N SER A 29 15.06 -8.39 -15.88
CA SER A 29 14.61 -8.65 -14.51
C SER A 29 13.65 -9.84 -14.47
N GLN A 30 13.71 -10.65 -13.37
CA GLN A 30 12.76 -11.73 -13.13
C GLN A 30 11.45 -11.16 -12.56
N VAL A 31 10.37 -11.26 -13.32
CA VAL A 31 9.04 -10.74 -12.95
C VAL A 31 7.96 -11.76 -13.24
N ILE A 32 7.06 -11.98 -12.29
CA ILE A 32 5.81 -12.73 -12.52
C ILE A 32 4.61 -11.80 -12.29
N ALA A 33 3.50 -12.09 -12.95
CA ALA A 33 2.24 -11.40 -12.79
C ALA A 33 1.14 -12.43 -12.49
N LEU A 34 0.45 -12.27 -11.38
CA LEU A 34 -0.58 -13.18 -10.89
C LEU A 34 -1.86 -12.42 -10.60
N GLU A 35 -3.00 -13.04 -10.85
CA GLU A 35 -4.31 -12.50 -10.49
C GLU A 35 -4.58 -12.73 -9.01
N ILE A 36 -5.09 -11.70 -8.30
CA ILE A 36 -5.48 -11.78 -6.90
C ILE A 36 -6.70 -10.90 -6.63
N ASP A 37 -7.72 -11.47 -6.01
CA ASP A 37 -8.76 -10.70 -5.34
C ASP A 37 -8.37 -10.53 -3.87
N SER A 38 -8.01 -9.32 -3.46
CA SER A 38 -7.60 -9.01 -2.09
C SER A 38 -8.68 -9.27 -1.03
N CYS A 39 -9.92 -9.48 -1.44
CA CYS A 39 -11.00 -9.90 -0.55
C CYS A 39 -10.97 -11.40 -0.20
N LYS A 40 -10.16 -12.21 -0.90
CA LYS A 40 -10.09 -13.67 -0.77
C LYS A 40 -8.75 -14.13 -0.23
N LYS A 41 -8.72 -14.65 0.99
CA LYS A 41 -7.49 -15.16 1.59
C LYS A 41 -6.83 -16.27 0.78
N ASN A 42 -7.64 -17.16 0.20
CA ASN A 42 -7.15 -18.27 -0.61
C ASN A 42 -6.34 -17.81 -1.82
N ASP A 43 -6.68 -16.67 -2.42
CA ASP A 43 -5.92 -16.14 -3.56
C ASP A 43 -4.51 -15.72 -3.14
N PHE A 44 -4.34 -15.16 -1.92
CA PHE A 44 -3.02 -14.89 -1.36
C PHE A 44 -2.21 -16.17 -1.15
N GLU A 45 -2.85 -17.26 -0.70
CA GLU A 45 -2.21 -18.55 -0.45
C GLU A 45 -1.71 -19.17 -1.77
N LEU A 46 -2.54 -19.14 -2.82
CA LEU A 46 -2.18 -19.61 -4.16
C LEU A 46 -1.04 -18.75 -4.77
N CYS A 47 -1.14 -17.43 -4.68
CA CYS A 47 -0.08 -16.55 -5.15
C CYS A 47 1.25 -16.79 -4.41
N LEU A 48 1.21 -17.01 -3.10
CA LEU A 48 2.42 -17.32 -2.33
C LEU A 48 3.06 -18.64 -2.81
N GLU A 49 2.27 -19.67 -3.09
CA GLU A 49 2.77 -20.94 -3.61
C GLU A 49 3.51 -20.76 -4.94
N GLU A 50 2.91 -20.05 -5.89
CA GLU A 50 3.52 -19.72 -7.17
C GLU A 50 4.83 -18.91 -7.02
N ILE A 51 4.83 -17.91 -6.12
CA ILE A 51 6.01 -17.10 -5.85
C ILE A 51 7.14 -17.95 -5.24
N LEU A 52 6.82 -18.87 -4.34
CA LEU A 52 7.82 -19.74 -3.74
C LEU A 52 8.36 -20.76 -4.75
N ASN A 53 7.55 -21.27 -5.66
CA ASN A 53 7.99 -22.14 -6.75
C ASN A 53 8.95 -21.42 -7.68
N GLU A 54 8.71 -20.16 -8.01
CA GLU A 54 9.52 -19.38 -8.95
C GLU A 54 10.76 -18.77 -8.30
N PHE A 55 10.62 -18.18 -7.10
CA PHE A 55 11.66 -17.37 -6.45
C PHE A 55 12.28 -18.02 -5.22
N GLY A 56 11.64 -19.03 -4.62
CA GLY A 56 12.11 -19.76 -3.47
C GLY A 56 11.87 -19.05 -2.11
N ARG A 57 11.61 -17.75 -2.10
CA ARG A 57 11.44 -16.94 -0.89
C ARG A 57 10.65 -15.66 -1.14
N VAL A 58 10.24 -15.00 -0.05
CA VAL A 58 9.66 -13.65 -0.07
C VAL A 58 10.36 -12.80 0.97
N ASP A 59 10.99 -11.71 0.54
CA ASP A 59 11.72 -10.79 1.43
C ASP A 59 10.93 -9.54 1.75
N VAL A 60 10.14 -9.06 0.80
CA VAL A 60 9.38 -7.82 0.93
C VAL A 60 7.94 -8.04 0.45
N LEU A 61 6.98 -7.57 1.25
CA LEU A 61 5.58 -7.46 0.87
C LEU A 61 5.17 -6.00 0.88
N ILE A 62 4.52 -5.54 -0.19
CA ILE A 62 3.88 -4.22 -0.25
C ILE A 62 2.38 -4.41 -0.40
N ASN A 63 1.61 -4.07 0.64
CA ASN A 63 0.15 -4.09 0.59
C ASN A 63 -0.36 -2.74 0.08
N GLY A 64 -0.66 -2.67 -1.22
CA GLY A 64 -1.06 -1.44 -1.91
C GLY A 64 -2.44 -1.47 -2.57
N ALA A 65 -3.14 -2.61 -2.58
CA ALA A 65 -4.48 -2.70 -3.15
C ALA A 65 -5.45 -1.74 -2.47
N GLY A 66 -6.32 -1.09 -3.25
CA GLY A 66 -7.25 -0.15 -2.67
C GLY A 66 -8.33 0.38 -3.62
N VAL A 67 -9.46 0.71 -3.05
CA VAL A 67 -10.61 1.37 -3.69
C VAL A 67 -11.10 2.51 -2.80
N ASN A 68 -11.78 3.49 -3.39
CA ASN A 68 -12.39 4.60 -2.65
C ASN A 68 -13.75 4.95 -3.27
N ALA A 69 -14.58 5.65 -2.49
CA ALA A 69 -15.80 6.29 -2.94
C ALA A 69 -15.91 7.70 -2.33
N SER A 70 -16.64 8.60 -3.00
CA SER A 70 -16.84 9.98 -2.56
C SER A 70 -18.24 10.22 -2.00
N THR A 71 -18.94 9.17 -1.61
CA THR A 71 -20.32 9.17 -1.17
C THR A 71 -20.49 9.99 0.12
N PRO A 72 -21.48 10.90 0.20
CA PRO A 72 -21.82 11.62 1.42
C PRO A 72 -22.15 10.66 2.57
N PHE A 73 -21.83 11.02 3.80
CA PHE A 73 -21.90 10.11 4.95
C PHE A 73 -23.27 9.42 5.11
N LEU A 74 -24.36 10.15 4.97
CA LEU A 74 -25.73 9.61 5.13
C LEU A 74 -26.18 8.72 3.97
N GLU A 75 -25.45 8.71 2.86
CA GLU A 75 -25.76 7.95 1.65
C GLU A 75 -24.86 6.72 1.48
N ILE A 76 -23.87 6.52 2.39
CA ILE A 76 -23.00 5.34 2.36
C ILE A 76 -23.84 4.11 2.61
N THR A 77 -23.83 3.17 1.65
CA THR A 77 -24.52 1.89 1.81
C THR A 77 -23.64 0.89 2.56
N GLU A 78 -24.27 -0.15 3.13
CA GLU A 78 -23.57 -1.25 3.78
C GLU A 78 -22.61 -1.96 2.79
N GLU A 79 -23.05 -2.15 1.54
CA GLU A 79 -22.26 -2.79 0.50
C GLU A 79 -21.01 -1.96 0.14
N GLU A 80 -21.14 -0.63 0.04
CA GLU A 80 -19.99 0.25 -0.20
C GLU A 80 -19.02 0.20 0.97
N TRP A 81 -19.54 0.30 2.18
CA TRP A 81 -18.76 0.22 3.42
C TRP A 81 -17.97 -1.09 3.49
N ASP A 82 -18.65 -2.22 3.33
CA ASP A 82 -18.06 -3.56 3.40
C ASP A 82 -17.04 -3.79 2.29
N LYS A 83 -17.32 -3.34 1.07
CA LYS A 83 -16.40 -3.44 -0.06
C LYS A 83 -15.10 -2.70 0.22
N ILE A 84 -15.17 -1.44 0.67
CA ILE A 84 -13.98 -0.62 0.91
C ILE A 84 -13.15 -1.22 2.05
N LEU A 85 -13.78 -1.60 3.16
CA LEU A 85 -13.07 -2.25 4.28
C LEU A 85 -12.48 -3.61 3.89
N SER A 86 -13.20 -4.39 3.09
CA SER A 86 -12.73 -5.71 2.63
C SER A 86 -11.50 -5.58 1.75
N VAL A 87 -11.49 -4.68 0.77
CA VAL A 87 -10.34 -4.48 -0.10
C VAL A 87 -9.16 -3.89 0.67
N GLN A 88 -9.39 -2.78 1.38
CA GLN A 88 -8.34 -1.99 2.00
C GLN A 88 -7.76 -2.66 3.25
N LEU A 89 -8.61 -2.91 4.26
CA LEU A 89 -8.16 -3.32 5.60
C LEU A 89 -8.06 -4.85 5.72
N LYS A 90 -9.10 -5.57 5.33
CA LYS A 90 -9.10 -7.04 5.41
C LYS A 90 -8.10 -7.64 4.43
N GLY A 91 -7.96 -7.09 3.20
CA GLY A 91 -6.94 -7.49 2.25
C GLY A 91 -5.53 -7.28 2.78
N THR A 92 -5.23 -6.13 3.39
CA THR A 92 -3.95 -5.89 4.06
C THR A 92 -3.69 -6.91 5.19
N MET A 93 -4.71 -7.24 5.99
CA MET A 93 -4.61 -8.28 7.02
C MET A 93 -4.28 -9.66 6.41
N PHE A 94 -4.95 -10.06 5.32
CA PHE A 94 -4.67 -11.32 4.64
C PHE A 94 -3.25 -11.37 4.07
N GLY A 95 -2.79 -10.30 3.42
CA GLY A 95 -1.41 -10.18 2.96
C GLY A 95 -0.42 -10.36 4.10
N CYS A 96 -0.62 -9.66 5.22
CA CYS A 96 0.22 -9.82 6.43
C CYS A 96 0.18 -11.26 6.96
N GLN A 97 -1.00 -11.90 7.05
CA GLN A 97 -1.13 -13.26 7.56
C GLN A 97 -0.41 -14.29 6.68
N VAL A 98 -0.62 -14.25 5.38
CA VAL A 98 -0.14 -15.27 4.45
C VAL A 98 1.36 -15.11 4.21
N PHE A 99 1.77 -13.93 3.73
CA PHE A 99 3.19 -13.66 3.45
C PHE A 99 4.02 -13.54 4.73
N GLY A 100 3.46 -12.93 5.78
CA GLY A 100 4.11 -12.82 7.07
C GLY A 100 4.40 -14.19 7.72
N LYS A 101 3.48 -15.16 7.58
CA LYS A 101 3.74 -16.55 8.03
C LYS A 101 4.97 -17.14 7.34
N GLN A 102 5.16 -16.87 6.05
CA GLN A 102 6.35 -17.31 5.32
C GLN A 102 7.61 -16.57 5.79
N MET A 103 7.54 -15.25 5.96
CA MET A 103 8.65 -14.44 6.47
C MET A 103 9.07 -14.86 7.90
N LEU A 104 8.13 -15.21 8.76
CA LEU A 104 8.40 -15.76 10.09
C LEU A 104 9.15 -17.10 10.05
N LYS A 105 8.82 -17.99 9.10
CA LYS A 105 9.59 -19.23 8.86
C LYS A 105 11.00 -18.94 8.37
N GLN A 106 11.20 -17.88 7.60
CA GLN A 106 12.50 -17.42 7.13
C GLN A 106 13.31 -16.70 8.21
N ALA A 107 12.67 -16.30 9.33
CA ALA A 107 13.19 -15.39 10.34
C ALA A 107 13.72 -14.07 9.71
N SER A 108 13.13 -13.64 8.61
CA SER A 108 13.52 -12.45 7.86
C SER A 108 12.37 -11.97 6.98
N GLY A 109 12.10 -10.65 6.99
CA GLY A 109 11.11 -10.05 6.11
C GLY A 109 10.83 -8.59 6.40
N SER A 110 10.34 -7.87 5.40
CA SER A 110 9.86 -6.50 5.53
C SER A 110 8.48 -6.34 4.90
N ILE A 111 7.51 -5.93 5.71
CA ILE A 111 6.14 -5.63 5.24
C ILE A 111 5.95 -4.13 5.24
N ILE A 112 5.47 -3.60 4.11
CA ILE A 112 5.20 -2.19 3.89
C ILE A 112 3.71 -2.04 3.55
N ASN A 113 2.94 -1.48 4.46
CA ASN A 113 1.52 -1.23 4.25
C ASN A 113 1.31 0.19 3.73
N ILE A 114 0.43 0.37 2.75
CA ILE A 114 0.12 1.70 2.23
C ILE A 114 -1.07 2.29 3.01
N SER A 115 -0.74 3.23 3.89
CA SER A 115 -1.67 4.12 4.59
C SER A 115 -2.10 5.29 3.69
N SER A 116 -2.45 6.43 4.24
CA SER A 116 -2.83 7.65 3.51
C SER A 116 -2.77 8.87 4.41
N ALA A 117 -2.63 10.05 3.84
CA ALA A 117 -2.84 11.32 4.55
C ALA A 117 -4.21 11.35 5.27
N SER A 118 -5.22 10.64 4.73
CA SER A 118 -6.55 10.52 5.34
C SER A 118 -6.61 9.65 6.61
N ALA A 119 -5.55 8.94 6.97
CA ALA A 119 -5.47 8.17 8.22
C ALA A 119 -5.28 9.07 9.47
N GLY A 120 -5.07 10.35 9.29
CA GLY A 120 -4.90 11.35 10.35
C GLY A 120 -5.99 12.39 10.33
N PRO A 121 -5.74 13.61 9.82
CA PRO A 121 -6.76 14.63 9.72
C PRO A 121 -7.89 14.20 8.77
N PRO A 122 -9.14 14.62 9.04
CA PRO A 122 -10.27 14.27 8.19
C PRO A 122 -10.11 14.89 6.80
N LEU A 123 -10.39 14.09 5.77
CA LEU A 123 -10.44 14.53 4.39
C LEU A 123 -11.85 14.39 3.84
N SER A 124 -12.31 15.38 3.07
CA SER A 124 -13.57 15.30 2.36
C SER A 124 -13.59 14.15 1.34
N LYS A 125 -14.77 13.61 1.05
CA LYS A 125 -14.98 12.56 0.03
C LYS A 125 -14.15 11.27 0.29
N ALA A 126 -13.98 10.87 1.57
CA ALA A 126 -13.14 9.73 1.91
C ALA A 126 -13.52 9.06 3.24
N PHE A 127 -14.81 9.01 3.63
CA PHE A 127 -15.22 8.54 4.95
C PHE A 127 -14.75 7.11 5.25
N THR A 128 -15.29 6.11 4.53
CA THR A 128 -14.95 4.69 4.75
C THR A 128 -13.48 4.42 4.47
N TYR A 129 -12.94 5.06 3.44
CA TYR A 129 -11.51 4.97 3.09
C TYR A 129 -10.62 5.43 4.25
N SER A 130 -10.94 6.57 4.87
CA SER A 130 -10.18 7.12 6.00
C SER A 130 -10.19 6.16 7.20
N VAL A 131 -11.35 5.55 7.50
CA VAL A 131 -11.47 4.53 8.55
C VAL A 131 -10.59 3.33 8.24
N ALA A 132 -10.61 2.82 7.00
CA ALA A 132 -9.76 1.72 6.58
C ALA A 132 -8.27 2.06 6.72
N LYS A 133 -7.84 3.26 6.28
CA LYS A 133 -6.44 3.68 6.35
C LYS A 133 -5.95 3.94 7.79
N ALA A 134 -6.81 4.45 8.67
CA ALA A 134 -6.53 4.53 10.10
C ALA A 134 -6.39 3.11 10.72
N GLY A 135 -7.24 2.17 10.30
CA GLY A 135 -7.15 0.75 10.67
C GLY A 135 -5.84 0.12 10.22
N ILE A 136 -5.37 0.39 9.01
CA ILE A 136 -4.08 -0.10 8.48
C ILE A 136 -2.91 0.40 9.34
N LYS A 137 -2.91 1.67 9.74
CA LYS A 137 -1.89 2.20 10.67
C LYS A 137 -1.86 1.40 11.96
N ASN A 138 -3.01 1.20 12.61
CA ASN A 138 -3.11 0.47 13.87
C ASN A 138 -2.72 -1.01 13.68
N LEU A 139 -3.17 -1.68 12.62
CA LEU A 139 -2.78 -3.04 12.27
C LEU A 139 -1.26 -3.16 12.12
N THR A 140 -0.62 -2.22 11.42
CA THR A 140 0.84 -2.17 11.24
C THR A 140 1.56 -2.19 12.59
N GLN A 141 1.14 -1.35 13.52
CA GLN A 141 1.76 -1.24 14.86
C GLN A 141 1.59 -2.53 15.69
N ASN A 142 0.41 -3.14 15.65
CA ASN A 142 0.13 -4.37 16.38
C ASN A 142 0.95 -5.55 15.85
N VAL A 143 0.99 -5.73 14.53
CA VAL A 143 1.76 -6.80 13.89
C VAL A 143 3.27 -6.58 14.08
N ALA A 144 3.75 -5.35 13.95
CA ALA A 144 5.14 -4.99 14.22
C ALA A 144 5.57 -5.37 15.64
N ARG A 145 4.75 -5.03 16.65
CA ARG A 145 5.02 -5.39 18.05
C ARG A 145 5.10 -6.90 18.26
N GLU A 146 4.22 -7.66 17.63
CA GLU A 146 4.17 -9.12 17.78
C GLU A 146 5.37 -9.83 17.12
N TRP A 147 5.87 -9.28 15.99
CA TRP A 147 6.87 -9.95 15.16
C TRP A 147 8.29 -9.37 15.28
N ALA A 148 8.47 -8.27 16.01
CA ALA A 148 9.76 -7.57 16.15
C ALA A 148 10.94 -8.48 16.53
N THR A 149 10.74 -9.43 17.47
CA THR A 149 11.78 -10.37 17.90
C THR A 149 11.94 -11.59 17.01
N LYS A 150 11.12 -11.70 15.95
CA LYS A 150 11.07 -12.85 15.04
C LYS A 150 11.72 -12.55 13.68
N GLY A 151 12.43 -11.43 13.55
CA GLY A 151 13.14 -11.04 12.33
C GLY A 151 12.25 -10.43 11.23
N VAL A 152 10.98 -10.10 11.53
CA VAL A 152 10.06 -9.50 10.56
C VAL A 152 9.71 -8.08 10.98
N ARG A 153 9.99 -7.12 10.13
CA ARG A 153 9.62 -5.71 10.31
C ARG A 153 8.32 -5.39 9.58
N VAL A 154 7.48 -4.55 10.18
CA VAL A 154 6.21 -4.13 9.58
C VAL A 154 6.07 -2.62 9.75
N ASN A 155 6.01 -1.89 8.65
CA ASN A 155 5.90 -0.44 8.64
C ASN A 155 4.80 0.00 7.68
N ALA A 156 4.42 1.26 7.76
CA ALA A 156 3.50 1.87 6.82
C ALA A 156 4.14 3.09 6.14
N ILE A 157 3.75 3.33 4.90
CA ILE A 157 3.98 4.60 4.23
C ILE A 157 2.64 5.35 4.22
N ARG A 158 2.69 6.64 4.51
CA ARG A 158 1.56 7.56 4.51
C ARG A 158 1.73 8.58 3.38
N PRO A 159 1.30 8.25 2.14
CA PRO A 159 1.37 9.19 1.04
C PRO A 159 0.38 10.34 1.22
N GLY A 160 0.79 11.52 0.75
CA GLY A 160 -0.12 12.62 0.47
C GLY A 160 -0.87 12.42 -0.85
N PHE A 161 -0.93 13.47 -1.66
CA PHE A 161 -1.63 13.42 -2.94
C PHE A 161 -0.67 13.08 -4.09
N PHE A 162 -0.81 11.89 -4.63
CA PHE A 162 -0.10 11.34 -5.80
C PHE A 162 -1.16 10.94 -6.86
N PRO A 163 -1.79 11.90 -7.52
CA PRO A 163 -2.93 11.62 -8.37
C PRO A 163 -2.54 10.81 -9.61
N THR A 164 -3.30 9.74 -9.84
CA THR A 164 -3.33 9.03 -11.12
C THR A 164 -4.34 9.69 -12.05
N GLU A 165 -4.29 9.42 -13.35
CA GLU A 165 -5.27 9.93 -14.30
C GLU A 165 -6.71 9.57 -13.89
N TRP A 166 -6.91 8.34 -13.38
CA TRP A 166 -8.20 7.91 -12.87
C TRP A 166 -8.68 8.75 -11.68
N SER A 167 -7.79 9.00 -10.70
CA SER A 167 -8.15 9.78 -9.51
C SER A 167 -8.40 11.26 -9.81
N LYS A 168 -7.68 11.83 -10.78
CA LYS A 168 -7.92 13.20 -11.26
C LYS A 168 -9.33 13.33 -11.83
N THR A 169 -9.73 12.36 -12.67
CA THR A 169 -11.04 12.38 -13.33
C THR A 169 -12.20 12.19 -12.34
N HIS A 170 -12.04 11.35 -11.32
CA HIS A 170 -13.16 10.93 -10.45
C HIS A 170 -13.24 11.65 -9.10
N PHE A 171 -12.13 12.21 -8.60
CA PHE A 171 -12.08 12.75 -7.25
C PHE A 171 -11.55 14.17 -7.13
N ILE A 172 -10.94 14.72 -8.20
CA ILE A 172 -10.26 16.02 -8.13
C ILE A 172 -10.87 16.95 -9.17
N ASP A 173 -11.84 17.76 -8.72
CA ASP A 173 -12.31 18.94 -9.46
C ASP A 173 -11.39 20.14 -9.19
N SER A 174 -11.59 21.26 -9.89
CA SER A 174 -10.74 22.46 -9.78
C SER A 174 -10.73 23.08 -8.37
N GLU A 175 -11.86 23.08 -7.68
CA GLU A 175 -11.97 23.59 -6.32
C GLU A 175 -11.19 22.71 -5.34
N ARG A 176 -11.35 21.40 -5.46
CA ARG A 176 -10.61 20.43 -4.64
C ARG A 176 -9.11 20.46 -4.93
N GLU A 177 -8.70 20.63 -6.19
CA GLU A 177 -7.30 20.82 -6.55
C GLU A 177 -6.71 22.03 -5.85
N GLN A 178 -7.38 23.17 -5.94
CA GLN A 178 -6.95 24.40 -5.28
C GLN A 178 -6.83 24.21 -3.76
N SER A 179 -7.80 23.53 -3.15
CA SER A 179 -7.79 23.23 -1.70
C SER A 179 -6.62 22.31 -1.33
N ILE A 180 -6.36 21.26 -2.10
CA ILE A 180 -5.24 20.33 -1.87
C ILE A 180 -3.91 21.06 -1.99
N LEU A 181 -3.70 21.79 -3.08
CA LEU A 181 -2.44 22.48 -3.33
C LEU A 181 -2.21 23.63 -2.36
N GLY A 182 -3.27 24.36 -2.01
CA GLY A 182 -3.22 25.42 -0.99
C GLY A 182 -2.92 24.92 0.41
N HIS A 183 -3.26 23.66 0.71
CA HIS A 183 -2.96 23.03 2.00
C HIS A 183 -1.66 22.18 1.97
N THR A 184 -0.99 22.10 0.84
CA THR A 184 0.29 21.38 0.71
C THR A 184 1.43 22.41 0.69
N PRO A 185 2.29 22.50 1.72
CA PRO A 185 3.39 23.50 1.74
C PRO A 185 4.29 23.51 0.52
N MET A 186 4.53 22.34 -0.10
CA MET A 186 5.28 22.26 -1.37
C MET A 186 4.48 22.74 -2.59
N ALA A 187 3.20 23.13 -2.43
CA ALA A 187 2.30 23.67 -3.45
C ALA A 187 2.24 22.86 -4.75
N ARG A 188 2.40 21.56 -4.67
CA ARG A 188 2.33 20.62 -5.80
C ARG A 188 1.90 19.23 -5.37
N TYR A 189 1.48 18.44 -6.32
CA TYR A 189 1.32 17.00 -6.16
C TYR A 189 2.66 16.28 -6.06
N GLY A 190 2.67 15.15 -5.36
CA GLY A 190 3.78 14.21 -5.38
C GLY A 190 3.85 13.46 -6.72
N LYS A 191 5.07 13.11 -7.13
CA LYS A 191 5.33 12.21 -8.26
C LYS A 191 5.53 10.79 -7.72
N PRO A 192 5.00 9.74 -8.37
CA PRO A 192 5.15 8.35 -7.90
C PRO A 192 6.60 7.96 -7.58
N GLU A 193 7.57 8.50 -8.34
CA GLU A 193 9.00 8.25 -8.15
C GLU A 193 9.51 8.74 -6.78
N GLU A 194 8.85 9.73 -6.18
CA GLU A 194 9.24 10.28 -4.86
C GLU A 194 8.91 9.33 -3.70
N LEU A 195 8.12 8.27 -3.95
CA LEU A 195 7.88 7.18 -3.00
C LEU A 195 8.99 6.10 -3.05
N LEU A 196 9.80 6.05 -4.12
CA LEU A 196 10.77 4.97 -4.31
C LEU A 196 11.83 4.95 -3.20
N GLY A 197 12.31 6.12 -2.77
CA GLY A 197 13.34 6.23 -1.73
C GLY A 197 12.90 5.60 -0.41
N VAL A 198 11.69 5.91 0.07
CA VAL A 198 11.16 5.36 1.32
C VAL A 198 10.84 3.87 1.20
N VAL A 199 10.34 3.42 0.05
CA VAL A 199 10.09 1.99 -0.22
C VAL A 199 11.39 1.20 -0.15
N LEU A 200 12.42 1.63 -0.88
CA LEU A 200 13.73 0.97 -0.90
C LEU A 200 14.40 0.99 0.48
N TRP A 201 14.31 2.10 1.20
CA TRP A 201 14.83 2.18 2.57
C TRP A 201 14.15 1.19 3.50
N LEU A 202 12.81 1.17 3.55
CA LEU A 202 12.06 0.25 4.40
C LEU A 202 12.24 -1.22 4.00
N ALA A 203 12.46 -1.49 2.71
CA ALA A 203 12.73 -2.84 2.19
C ALA A 203 14.13 -3.37 2.53
N SER A 204 15.08 -2.49 2.82
CA SER A 204 16.50 -2.83 3.00
C SER A 204 16.91 -2.92 4.49
N ASP A 205 18.13 -3.42 4.72
CA ASP A 205 18.75 -3.49 6.05
C ASP A 205 19.10 -2.10 6.62
N ALA A 206 19.11 -1.04 5.80
CA ALA A 206 19.23 0.33 6.28
C ALA A 206 18.10 0.74 7.23
N ALA A 207 16.95 0.03 7.19
CA ALA A 207 15.83 0.19 8.10
C ALA A 207 15.74 -0.94 9.16
N SER A 208 16.84 -1.63 9.48
CA SER A 208 16.86 -2.79 10.39
C SER A 208 16.33 -2.50 11.80
N PHE A 209 16.39 -1.25 12.25
CA PHE A 209 15.86 -0.84 13.56
C PHE A 209 14.54 -0.05 13.45
N VAL A 210 13.84 -0.16 12.30
CA VAL A 210 12.56 0.52 12.02
C VAL A 210 11.45 -0.51 11.89
N THR A 211 10.56 -0.55 12.87
CA THR A 211 9.33 -1.38 12.84
C THR A 211 8.20 -0.67 13.59
N GLY A 212 6.96 -0.81 13.13
CA GLY A 212 5.78 -0.12 13.67
C GLY A 212 5.66 1.36 13.29
N ALA A 213 6.55 1.86 12.43
CA ALA A 213 6.54 3.24 12.00
C ALA A 213 5.51 3.50 10.88
N GLU A 214 4.98 4.72 10.87
CA GLU A 214 4.24 5.27 9.73
C GLU A 214 5.05 6.45 9.17
N ILE A 215 5.61 6.29 7.97
CA ILE A 215 6.47 7.29 7.33
C ILE A 215 5.64 8.14 6.39
N THR A 216 5.55 9.43 6.69
CA THR A 216 4.78 10.38 5.89
C THR A 216 5.61 10.90 4.71
N VAL A 217 5.00 10.89 3.52
CA VAL A 217 5.55 11.44 2.26
C VAL A 217 4.44 12.23 1.59
N ASP A 218 4.27 13.50 1.94
CA ASP A 218 3.05 14.25 1.60
C ASP A 218 3.27 15.74 1.26
N GLY A 219 4.51 16.14 1.04
CA GLY A 219 4.83 17.54 0.73
C GLY A 219 4.53 18.52 1.86
N GLY A 220 4.41 18.02 3.11
CA GLY A 220 4.08 18.80 4.29
C GLY A 220 2.58 18.92 4.59
N PHE A 221 1.72 18.26 3.81
CA PHE A 221 0.26 18.34 3.95
C PHE A 221 -0.21 18.06 5.39
N SER A 222 0.27 16.99 6.02
CA SER A 222 -0.14 16.63 7.39
C SER A 222 0.47 17.51 8.49
N ALA A 223 1.46 18.33 8.16
CA ALA A 223 2.14 19.22 9.11
C ALA A 223 1.60 20.66 9.06
N MET A 224 0.72 20.98 8.12
CA MET A 224 0.15 22.32 7.98
C MET A 224 -1.04 22.49 8.92
N THR A 225 -1.01 23.53 9.76
CA THR A 225 -2.06 23.82 10.77
C THR A 225 -2.81 25.10 10.50
N ILE A 226 -2.25 26.04 9.77
CA ILE A 226 -2.83 27.35 9.38
C ILE A 226 -2.33 27.74 8.00
#